data_4612fa87899b2e0d3c43f985b8853be6
#
_entry.id   4612fa87899b2e0d3c43f985b8853be6
#
_cell.length_a   1.000
_cell.length_b   1.000
_cell.length_c   1.000
_cell.angle_alpha   90.00
_cell.angle_beta   90.00
_cell.angle_gamma   90.00
#
_symmetry.space_group_name_H-M   'P 1'
#
loop_
_entity.id
_entity.type
_entity.pdbx_description
1 polymer ?
#
loop_
_entity_poly.entity_id
_entity_poly.type
_entity_poly.pdbx_seq_one_letter_code
_entity_poly.pdbx_strand_id
1 'polypeptide(L)'
;MHEEDNAHSETREALKVEDKPKVIENPSFSNNYNKKEGGYQYKPKAKNYTEVTISELTDNMFDVKFTGQIFKVEEFVTRAGMTIQTMYIKDAEDALIAKMMENKRNTKEILALNKEGKWAVFSGNYRYDNYSNDYVFDPVKIDFCDDPNPIKDDEERKRVELHVHSKLSEMDGVSSPTELVKTAFKMGHRAMALTDHMCLQGFHETQMAYLGCMKPFKDKEEKPDFKII
;
A
#
# COMPACT_ATOMS: atom_id res chain seq x y z
N MET A 1 53.82 19.53 -7.39
CA MET A 1 52.93 19.71 -6.25
C MET A 1 51.56 19.34 -6.71
N HIS A 2 51.34 18.04 -6.82
CA HIS A 2 50.07 17.42 -7.17
C HIS A 2 50.07 16.07 -6.40
N GLU A 3 49.44 16.01 -5.29
CA GLU A 3 49.10 14.78 -4.59
C GLU A 3 48.05 15.15 -3.53
N GLU A 4 46.78 15.08 -3.90
CA GLU A 4 45.64 15.04 -3.00
C GLU A 4 44.35 15.01 -3.82
N ASP A 5 44.15 13.93 -4.59
CA ASP A 5 42.83 13.62 -5.19
C ASP A 5 42.78 12.13 -5.53
N ASN A 6 42.81 11.28 -4.49
CA ASN A 6 42.57 9.85 -4.73
C ASN A 6 42.18 9.10 -3.44
N ALA A 7 41.14 9.57 -2.76
CA ALA A 7 40.64 8.89 -1.58
C ALA A 7 39.11 8.88 -1.44
N HIS A 8 38.35 8.93 -2.55
CA HIS A 8 36.89 8.88 -2.49
C HIS A 8 36.21 7.94 -3.50
N SER A 9 36.93 6.92 -4.01
CA SER A 9 36.34 5.98 -4.99
C SER A 9 36.08 4.55 -4.47
N GLU A 10 36.33 4.26 -3.21
CA GLU A 10 36.12 2.91 -2.66
C GLU A 10 35.16 2.92 -1.48
N THR A 11 33.89 3.12 -1.71
CA THR A 11 32.80 2.66 -0.80
C THR A 11 31.44 2.81 -1.45
N ARG A 12 31.23 2.30 -2.65
CA ARG A 12 29.92 2.26 -3.30
C ARG A 12 29.56 0.88 -3.84
N GLU A 13 29.91 -0.19 -3.12
CA GLU A 13 29.22 -1.46 -3.21
C GLU A 13 28.24 -1.56 -2.06
N ALA A 14 27.13 -0.83 -2.16
CA ALA A 14 26.13 -0.84 -1.15
C ALA A 14 24.76 -1.12 -1.76
N LEU A 15 24.20 -2.21 -1.27
CA LEU A 15 22.77 -2.51 -1.31
C LEU A 15 22.18 -2.76 -2.70
N LYS A 16 22.64 -3.81 -3.35
CA LYS A 16 21.78 -4.59 -4.23
C LYS A 16 20.75 -5.28 -3.33
N VAL A 17 19.68 -4.59 -3.03
CA VAL A 17 18.45 -5.22 -2.58
C VAL A 17 17.98 -6.03 -3.77
N GLU A 18 18.04 -7.35 -3.68
CA GLU A 18 17.39 -8.23 -4.63
C GLU A 18 15.88 -8.02 -4.50
N ASP A 19 15.34 -7.16 -5.36
CA ASP A 19 13.93 -6.90 -5.52
C ASP A 19 13.24 -8.10 -6.20
N LYS A 20 12.99 -9.14 -5.42
CA LYS A 20 11.89 -10.03 -5.70
C LYS A 20 10.76 -9.64 -4.75
N PRO A 21 9.57 -9.30 -5.26
CA PRO A 21 8.43 -9.00 -4.41
C PRO A 21 8.20 -10.21 -3.50
N LYS A 22 8.40 -10.03 -2.20
CA LYS A 22 8.00 -11.03 -1.21
C LYS A 22 6.49 -11.06 -1.21
N VAL A 23 5.92 -12.04 -1.90
CA VAL A 23 4.52 -12.41 -1.73
C VAL A 23 4.39 -12.82 -0.27
N ILE A 24 3.75 -11.97 0.51
CA ILE A 24 3.33 -12.36 1.86
C ILE A 24 2.17 -13.32 1.62
N GLU A 25 2.45 -14.60 1.71
CA GLU A 25 1.40 -15.61 1.71
C GLU A 25 0.48 -15.31 2.89
N ASN A 26 -0.69 -14.75 2.59
CA ASN A 26 -1.78 -14.74 3.55
C ASN A 26 -2.01 -16.20 3.97
N PRO A 27 -2.35 -16.45 5.25
CA PRO A 27 -2.75 -17.76 5.67
C PRO A 27 -3.84 -18.21 4.70
N SER A 28 -3.44 -19.11 3.81
CA SER A 28 -4.22 -19.58 2.69
C SER A 28 -5.66 -19.81 3.14
N PHE A 29 -6.63 -19.36 2.35
CA PHE A 29 -8.01 -19.81 2.38
C PHE A 29 -8.07 -21.33 2.04
N SER A 30 -7.18 -22.13 2.62
CA SER A 30 -7.21 -23.57 2.53
C SER A 30 -8.30 -24.05 3.49
N ASN A 31 -9.35 -24.57 2.92
CA ASN A 31 -10.36 -25.33 3.62
C ASN A 31 -9.70 -26.55 4.32
N ASN A 32 -9.10 -26.34 5.49
CA ASN A 32 -8.72 -27.43 6.38
C ASN A 32 -9.96 -27.90 7.14
N TYR A 33 -10.81 -28.63 6.44
CA TYR A 33 -11.71 -29.56 7.11
C TYR A 33 -10.96 -30.88 7.29
N ASN A 34 -10.27 -31.03 8.39
CA ASN A 34 -9.92 -32.34 8.93
C ASN A 34 -11.20 -33.04 9.35
N LYS A 35 -11.74 -33.87 8.49
CA LYS A 35 -12.76 -34.87 8.85
C LYS A 35 -12.21 -36.24 8.56
N LYS A 36 -12.18 -37.05 9.64
CA LYS A 36 -11.76 -38.44 9.64
C LYS A 36 -12.49 -39.26 8.59
N GLU A 37 -11.70 -40.16 7.96
CA GLU A 37 -12.04 -41.45 7.36
C GLU A 37 -13.31 -41.55 6.49
N GLY A 38 -13.11 -41.74 5.19
CA GLY A 38 -14.06 -42.40 4.30
C GLY A 38 -14.90 -41.53 3.37
N GLY A 39 -14.58 -40.26 3.16
CA GLY A 39 -15.32 -39.38 2.25
C GLY A 39 -14.45 -38.88 1.07
N TYR A 40 -15.06 -38.82 -0.10
CA TYR A 40 -14.48 -38.21 -1.32
C TYR A 40 -13.80 -36.89 -0.98
N GLN A 41 -12.47 -36.82 -1.15
CA GLN A 41 -11.73 -35.57 -1.03
C GLN A 41 -12.04 -34.68 -2.21
N TYR A 42 -12.95 -33.72 -2.03
CA TYR A 42 -13.13 -32.65 -2.99
C TYR A 42 -11.87 -31.75 -2.95
N LYS A 43 -10.97 -31.94 -3.90
CA LYS A 43 -9.91 -30.97 -4.17
C LYS A 43 -10.55 -29.85 -4.98
N PRO A 44 -10.67 -28.62 -4.46
CA PRO A 44 -11.18 -27.52 -5.27
C PRO A 44 -10.25 -27.38 -6.48
N LYS A 45 -10.80 -27.45 -7.69
CA LYS A 45 -10.05 -27.13 -8.92
C LYS A 45 -9.54 -25.68 -8.76
N ALA A 46 -8.26 -25.47 -9.04
CA ALA A 46 -7.72 -24.12 -9.12
C ALA A 46 -8.59 -23.34 -10.13
N LYS A 47 -9.25 -22.27 -9.66
CA LYS A 47 -10.00 -21.39 -10.57
C LYS A 47 -8.99 -20.56 -11.36
N ASN A 48 -9.13 -20.60 -12.67
CA ASN A 48 -8.39 -19.71 -13.54
C ASN A 48 -9.14 -18.37 -13.61
N TYR A 49 -8.51 -17.32 -13.09
CA TYR A 49 -9.03 -15.95 -13.18
C TYR A 49 -8.46 -15.27 -14.42
N THR A 50 -9.31 -14.57 -15.17
CA THR A 50 -8.88 -13.73 -16.29
C THR A 50 -8.33 -12.43 -15.75
N GLU A 51 -7.12 -12.05 -16.13
CA GLU A 51 -6.50 -10.79 -15.76
C GLU A 51 -7.07 -9.66 -16.61
N VAL A 52 -7.51 -8.59 -15.95
CA VAL A 52 -8.15 -7.41 -16.55
C VAL A 52 -7.71 -6.15 -15.80
N THR A 53 -7.84 -4.98 -16.43
CA THR A 53 -7.78 -3.68 -15.74
C THR A 53 -9.16 -3.29 -15.21
N ILE A 54 -9.23 -2.31 -14.31
CA ILE A 54 -10.53 -1.84 -13.81
C ILE A 54 -11.37 -1.25 -14.94
N SER A 55 -10.75 -0.56 -15.89
CA SER A 55 -11.40 0.04 -17.06
C SER A 55 -11.99 -0.99 -18.05
N GLU A 56 -11.48 -2.22 -18.06
CA GLU A 56 -11.99 -3.32 -18.91
C GLU A 56 -13.18 -4.06 -18.29
N LEU A 57 -13.51 -3.77 -17.02
CA LEU A 57 -14.65 -4.41 -16.37
C LEU A 57 -15.96 -3.90 -16.96
N THR A 58 -16.68 -4.81 -17.59
CA THR A 58 -18.01 -4.58 -18.15
C THR A 58 -19.06 -5.37 -17.38
N ASP A 59 -20.31 -5.21 -17.76
CA ASP A 59 -21.47 -5.81 -17.10
C ASP A 59 -21.32 -7.30 -16.80
N ASN A 60 -21.42 -7.66 -15.49
CA ASN A 60 -21.47 -9.04 -15.02
C ASN A 60 -20.31 -9.95 -15.49
N MET A 61 -19.09 -9.56 -15.18
CA MET A 61 -17.92 -10.40 -15.41
C MET A 61 -17.64 -11.31 -14.20
N PHE A 62 -17.33 -12.57 -14.48
CA PHE A 62 -17.06 -13.60 -13.48
C PHE A 62 -15.61 -14.11 -13.58
N ASP A 63 -15.08 -14.56 -12.45
CA ASP A 63 -13.74 -15.14 -12.35
C ASP A 63 -12.65 -14.23 -12.97
N VAL A 64 -12.69 -12.95 -12.64
CA VAL A 64 -11.71 -11.95 -13.06
C VAL A 64 -10.76 -11.60 -11.91
N LYS A 65 -9.55 -11.15 -12.26
CA LYS A 65 -8.56 -10.62 -11.32
C LYS A 65 -7.94 -9.33 -11.84
N PHE A 66 -7.69 -8.41 -10.95
CA PHE A 66 -6.96 -7.16 -11.22
C PHE A 66 -6.10 -6.77 -10.03
N THR A 67 -5.10 -5.91 -10.27
CA THR A 67 -4.25 -5.35 -9.23
C THR A 67 -4.67 -3.91 -8.96
N GLY A 68 -4.89 -3.57 -7.69
CA GLY A 68 -5.30 -2.22 -7.32
C GLY A 68 -4.91 -1.83 -5.90
N GLN A 69 -4.99 -0.55 -5.63
CA GLN A 69 -4.74 0.04 -4.31
C GLN A 69 -6.07 0.34 -3.61
N ILE A 70 -6.20 -0.11 -2.38
CA ILE A 70 -7.30 0.30 -1.51
C ILE A 70 -7.03 1.75 -1.07
N PHE A 71 -7.85 2.70 -1.50
CA PHE A 71 -7.67 4.09 -1.11
C PHE A 71 -8.68 4.58 -0.06
N LYS A 72 -9.78 3.83 0.14
CA LYS A 72 -10.75 4.11 1.20
C LYS A 72 -11.43 2.81 1.64
N VAL A 73 -11.71 2.70 2.94
CA VAL A 73 -12.46 1.58 3.53
C VAL A 73 -13.57 2.14 4.41
N GLU A 74 -14.78 1.64 4.23
CA GLU A 74 -15.94 1.97 5.05
C GLU A 74 -16.54 0.68 5.62
N GLU A 75 -16.96 0.73 6.88
CA GLU A 75 -17.60 -0.40 7.56
C GLU A 75 -18.99 -0.01 8.03
N PHE A 76 -19.94 -0.88 7.76
CA PHE A 76 -21.31 -0.75 8.22
C PHE A 76 -21.74 -2.01 8.96
N VAL A 77 -22.22 -1.86 10.19
CA VAL A 77 -22.76 -2.97 10.99
C VAL A 77 -24.28 -3.04 10.81
N THR A 78 -24.75 -4.16 10.28
CA THR A 78 -26.18 -4.42 10.07
C THR A 78 -26.91 -4.59 11.41
N ARG A 79 -28.25 -4.50 11.41
CA ARG A 79 -29.07 -4.78 12.60
C ARG A 79 -28.88 -6.20 13.15
N ALA A 80 -28.49 -7.15 12.31
CA ALA A 80 -28.15 -8.52 12.69
C ALA A 80 -26.75 -8.68 13.28
N GLY A 81 -25.98 -7.58 13.42
CA GLY A 81 -24.62 -7.59 13.97
C GLY A 81 -23.52 -8.05 13.00
N MET A 82 -23.85 -8.20 11.71
CA MET A 82 -22.86 -8.54 10.68
C MET A 82 -22.21 -7.27 10.12
N THR A 83 -20.90 -7.34 9.89
CA THR A 83 -20.15 -6.24 9.27
C THR A 83 -20.19 -6.36 7.76
N ILE A 84 -20.55 -5.28 7.08
CA ILE A 84 -20.35 -5.10 5.63
C ILE A 84 -19.23 -4.10 5.46
N GLN A 85 -18.18 -4.51 4.76
CA GLN A 85 -17.04 -3.66 4.43
C GLN A 85 -17.11 -3.26 2.96
N THR A 86 -17.07 -1.96 2.71
CA THR A 86 -17.00 -1.36 1.39
C THR A 86 -15.59 -0.84 1.18
N MET A 87 -14.91 -1.32 0.16
CA MET A 87 -13.57 -0.89 -0.23
C MET A 87 -13.66 -0.11 -1.54
N TYR A 88 -12.99 1.01 -1.59
CA TYR A 88 -12.79 1.79 -2.80
C TYR A 88 -11.38 1.48 -3.30
N ILE A 89 -11.30 0.89 -4.49
CA ILE A 89 -10.07 0.37 -5.06
C ILE A 89 -9.80 1.11 -6.36
N LYS A 90 -8.57 1.53 -6.57
CA LYS A 90 -8.11 2.15 -7.82
C LYS A 90 -6.93 1.40 -8.40
N ASP A 91 -6.79 1.45 -9.72
CA ASP A 91 -5.56 1.14 -10.45
C ASP A 91 -4.91 2.44 -10.99
N ALA A 92 -4.20 2.37 -12.10
CA ALA A 92 -3.56 3.53 -12.72
C ALA A 92 -4.55 4.44 -13.46
N GLU A 93 -5.69 3.91 -13.90
CA GLU A 93 -6.60 4.56 -14.85
C GLU A 93 -7.99 4.81 -14.27
N ASP A 94 -8.50 3.89 -13.44
CA ASP A 94 -9.89 3.92 -13.00
C ASP A 94 -10.03 3.45 -11.54
N ALA A 95 -11.27 3.48 -11.03
CA ALA A 95 -11.60 3.07 -9.67
C ALA A 95 -12.94 2.34 -9.63
N LEU A 96 -13.08 1.42 -8.67
CA LEU A 96 -14.31 0.67 -8.44
C LEU A 96 -14.63 0.52 -6.96
N ILE A 97 -15.85 0.09 -6.69
CA ILE A 97 -16.32 -0.28 -5.36
C ILE A 97 -16.30 -1.80 -5.23
N ALA A 98 -15.66 -2.30 -4.18
CA ALA A 98 -15.73 -3.70 -3.79
C ALA A 98 -16.45 -3.84 -2.45
N LYS A 99 -17.29 -4.87 -2.31
CA LYS A 99 -18.01 -5.14 -1.07
C LYS A 99 -17.71 -6.53 -0.54
N MET A 100 -17.45 -6.60 0.76
CA MET A 100 -17.30 -7.86 1.49
C MET A 100 -18.26 -7.91 2.67
N MET A 101 -18.92 -9.04 2.84
CA MET A 101 -19.80 -9.27 4.00
C MET A 101 -19.11 -10.23 4.95
N GLU A 102 -19.18 -9.90 6.26
CA GLU A 102 -18.75 -10.81 7.32
C GLU A 102 -19.49 -12.14 7.25
N ASN A 103 -18.76 -13.23 7.18
CA ASN A 103 -19.29 -14.57 7.16
C ASN A 103 -18.21 -15.57 7.67
N LYS A 104 -18.48 -16.89 7.61
CA LYS A 104 -17.53 -17.92 8.04
C LYS A 104 -16.18 -17.91 7.30
N ARG A 105 -16.11 -17.31 6.10
CA ARG A 105 -14.88 -17.18 5.31
C ARG A 105 -14.21 -15.83 5.54
N ASN A 106 -15.02 -14.78 5.60
CA ASN A 106 -14.58 -13.40 5.79
C ASN A 106 -14.83 -13.01 7.24
N THR A 107 -13.95 -13.43 8.14
CA THR A 107 -14.04 -13.07 9.55
C THR A 107 -13.63 -11.62 9.77
N LYS A 108 -13.93 -11.08 10.96
CA LYS A 108 -13.52 -9.70 11.32
C LYS A 108 -12.02 -9.51 11.21
N GLU A 109 -11.22 -10.52 11.56
CA GLU A 109 -9.77 -10.46 11.45
C GLU A 109 -9.31 -10.32 9.99
N ILE A 110 -9.99 -11.00 9.05
CA ILE A 110 -9.71 -10.91 7.61
C ILE A 110 -10.13 -9.54 7.09
N LEU A 111 -11.32 -9.04 7.45
CA LEU A 111 -11.75 -7.70 7.06
C LEU A 111 -10.79 -6.62 7.58
N ALA A 112 -10.27 -6.76 8.80
CA ALA A 112 -9.30 -5.83 9.38
C ALA A 112 -7.93 -5.79 8.68
N LEU A 113 -7.63 -6.74 7.78
CA LEU A 113 -6.43 -6.70 6.95
C LEU A 113 -6.54 -5.71 5.79
N ASN A 114 -7.76 -5.41 5.34
CA ASN A 114 -8.03 -4.48 4.25
C ASN A 114 -7.87 -3.04 4.78
N LYS A 115 -6.69 -2.46 4.59
CA LYS A 115 -6.36 -1.10 5.06
C LYS A 115 -6.08 -0.18 3.89
N GLU A 116 -6.41 1.08 4.06
CA GLU A 116 -6.08 2.15 3.12
C GLU A 116 -4.57 2.20 2.84
N GLY A 117 -4.22 2.48 1.60
CA GLY A 117 -2.85 2.52 1.11
C GLY A 117 -2.25 1.18 0.68
N LYS A 118 -2.91 0.05 0.98
CA LYS A 118 -2.40 -1.27 0.59
C LYS A 118 -2.72 -1.59 -0.86
N TRP A 119 -1.76 -2.21 -1.53
CA TRP A 119 -1.92 -2.84 -2.83
C TRP A 119 -2.26 -4.31 -2.68
N ALA A 120 -3.12 -4.80 -3.55
CA ALA A 120 -3.48 -6.21 -3.59
C ALA A 120 -3.92 -6.64 -4.99
N VAL A 121 -3.81 -7.94 -5.26
CA VAL A 121 -4.47 -8.61 -6.38
C VAL A 121 -5.84 -9.08 -5.88
N PHE A 122 -6.88 -8.53 -6.47
CA PHE A 122 -8.27 -8.88 -6.19
C PHE A 122 -8.75 -9.90 -7.20
N SER A 123 -9.30 -11.01 -6.73
CA SER A 123 -9.88 -12.04 -7.59
C SER A 123 -11.33 -12.28 -7.19
N GLY A 124 -12.25 -12.24 -8.13
CA GLY A 124 -13.67 -12.33 -7.80
C GLY A 124 -14.59 -12.10 -8.98
N ASN A 125 -15.75 -11.53 -8.71
CA ASN A 125 -16.79 -11.29 -9.68
C ASN A 125 -17.21 -9.82 -9.68
N TYR A 126 -17.40 -9.24 -10.84
CA TYR A 126 -17.95 -7.91 -11.01
C TYR A 126 -19.42 -8.05 -11.45
N ARG A 127 -20.34 -7.54 -10.63
CA ARG A 127 -21.78 -7.76 -10.83
C ARG A 127 -22.62 -6.60 -10.33
N TYR A 128 -23.84 -6.49 -10.87
CA TYR A 128 -24.80 -5.52 -10.42
C TYR A 128 -25.31 -5.86 -9.02
N ASP A 129 -25.28 -4.89 -8.12
CA ASP A 129 -25.79 -4.98 -6.76
C ASP A 129 -27.10 -4.17 -6.64
N ASN A 130 -28.21 -4.87 -6.49
CA ASN A 130 -29.54 -4.25 -6.36
C ASN A 130 -29.67 -3.35 -5.13
N TYR A 131 -28.80 -3.52 -4.13
CA TYR A 131 -28.84 -2.71 -2.91
C TYR A 131 -28.26 -1.31 -3.11
N SER A 132 -27.16 -1.22 -3.82
CA SER A 132 -26.51 0.05 -4.16
C SER A 132 -26.98 0.63 -5.48
N ASN A 133 -27.77 -0.12 -6.27
CA ASN A 133 -28.14 0.19 -7.65
C ASN A 133 -26.92 0.54 -8.52
N ASP A 134 -25.84 -0.22 -8.36
CA ASP A 134 -24.57 0.00 -9.06
C ASP A 134 -23.82 -1.33 -9.23
N TYR A 135 -22.81 -1.32 -10.10
CA TYR A 135 -21.90 -2.45 -10.24
C TYR A 135 -20.87 -2.46 -9.13
N VAL A 136 -20.70 -3.61 -8.50
CA VAL A 136 -19.72 -3.80 -7.42
C VAL A 136 -18.87 -5.04 -7.68
N PHE A 137 -17.64 -4.98 -7.23
CA PHE A 137 -16.77 -6.14 -7.20
C PHE A 137 -16.99 -6.93 -5.91
N ASP A 138 -17.20 -8.24 -6.06
CA ASP A 138 -17.36 -9.19 -4.97
C ASP A 138 -16.09 -10.04 -4.86
N PRO A 139 -15.13 -9.66 -3.98
CA PRO A 139 -13.87 -10.36 -3.87
C PRO A 139 -14.05 -11.76 -3.28
N VAL A 140 -13.54 -12.75 -3.97
CA VAL A 140 -13.44 -14.14 -3.48
C VAL A 140 -12.08 -14.36 -2.82
N LYS A 141 -11.03 -13.70 -3.32
CA LYS A 141 -9.67 -13.77 -2.84
C LYS A 141 -8.99 -12.40 -2.95
N ILE A 142 -8.21 -12.05 -1.93
CA ILE A 142 -7.38 -10.83 -1.88
C ILE A 142 -5.97 -11.26 -1.51
N ASP A 143 -5.02 -11.05 -2.41
CA ASP A 143 -3.59 -11.32 -2.19
C ASP A 143 -2.85 -9.99 -2.10
N PHE A 144 -2.41 -9.60 -0.91
CA PHE A 144 -1.66 -8.35 -0.73
C PHE A 144 -0.30 -8.41 -1.44
N CYS A 145 0.07 -7.33 -2.09
CA CYS A 145 1.35 -7.17 -2.77
C CYS A 145 1.92 -5.78 -2.49
N ASP A 146 3.16 -5.57 -2.90
CA ASP A 146 3.74 -4.24 -2.95
C ASP A 146 3.19 -3.46 -4.14
N ASP A 147 3.38 -2.13 -4.12
CA ASP A 147 3.04 -1.25 -5.25
C ASP A 147 3.75 -1.77 -6.52
N PRO A 148 3.02 -2.16 -7.57
CA PRO A 148 3.61 -2.70 -8.80
C PRO A 148 4.40 -1.65 -9.58
N ASN A 149 4.14 -0.36 -9.34
CA ASN A 149 4.81 0.74 -10.02
C ASN A 149 5.19 1.85 -9.02
N PRO A 150 6.05 1.55 -8.03
CA PRO A 150 6.41 2.53 -7.02
C PRO A 150 7.16 3.70 -7.65
N ILE A 151 6.80 4.92 -7.26
CA ILE A 151 7.58 6.11 -7.60
C ILE A 151 8.94 5.97 -6.93
N LYS A 152 10.00 5.95 -7.76
CA LYS A 152 11.41 5.86 -7.33
C LYS A 152 12.13 7.11 -7.79
N ASP A 153 13.08 7.55 -7.00
CA ASP A 153 14.10 8.51 -7.41
C ASP A 153 15.38 7.72 -7.74
N ASP A 154 15.66 7.52 -9.02
CA ASP A 154 16.81 6.75 -9.50
C ASP A 154 18.04 7.63 -9.77
N GLU A 155 17.95 8.94 -9.46
CA GLU A 155 19.07 9.86 -9.62
C GLU A 155 20.24 9.51 -8.69
N GLU A 156 21.45 9.47 -9.22
CA GLU A 156 22.66 9.17 -8.44
C GLU A 156 22.90 10.22 -7.35
N ARG A 157 22.75 11.50 -7.70
CA ARG A 157 22.86 12.62 -6.77
C ARG A 157 21.48 12.99 -6.23
N LYS A 158 21.19 12.54 -5.03
CA LYS A 158 19.91 12.84 -4.37
C LYS A 158 19.73 14.32 -4.07
N ARG A 159 18.52 14.80 -4.29
CA ARG A 159 18.12 16.18 -4.02
C ARG A 159 18.11 16.46 -2.52
N VAL A 160 18.48 17.68 -2.17
CA VAL A 160 18.19 18.30 -0.88
C VAL A 160 17.03 19.27 -1.13
N GLU A 161 15.86 18.96 -0.58
CA GLU A 161 14.68 19.80 -0.77
C GLU A 161 14.62 20.88 0.30
N LEU A 162 14.77 22.14 -0.12
CA LEU A 162 14.88 23.28 0.79
C LEU A 162 13.62 24.16 0.85
N HIS A 163 12.58 23.82 0.08
CA HIS A 163 11.36 24.61 0.01
C HIS A 163 10.15 23.70 -0.20
N VAL A 164 9.53 23.28 0.91
CA VAL A 164 8.38 22.39 0.90
C VAL A 164 7.27 22.98 1.75
N HIS A 165 6.07 23.04 1.18
CA HIS A 165 4.86 23.45 1.88
C HIS A 165 3.97 22.22 2.15
N SER A 166 3.51 22.09 3.39
CA SER A 166 2.53 21.09 3.76
C SER A 166 1.10 21.64 3.65
N LYS A 167 0.11 20.78 3.93
CA LYS A 167 -1.31 21.17 4.06
C LYS A 167 -1.58 22.25 5.12
N LEU A 168 -0.58 22.61 5.94
CA LEU A 168 -0.67 23.67 6.92
C LEU A 168 -0.37 25.05 6.32
N SER A 169 0.21 25.09 5.11
CA SER A 169 0.24 26.29 4.26
C SER A 169 -1.08 26.39 3.54
N GLU A 170 -1.99 27.20 4.08
CA GLU A 170 -3.35 27.35 3.58
C GLU A 170 -3.37 27.72 2.10
N MET A 171 -4.17 27.01 1.28
CA MET A 171 -4.33 27.18 -0.16
C MET A 171 -3.06 26.91 -1.01
N ASP A 172 -2.01 26.31 -0.44
CA ASP A 172 -0.73 26.10 -1.12
C ASP A 172 -0.28 24.64 -1.09
N GLY A 173 -0.26 24.00 0.08
CA GLY A 173 0.12 22.60 0.25
C GLY A 173 -1.07 21.66 0.44
N VAL A 174 -0.96 20.41 -0.05
CA VAL A 174 -2.00 19.38 0.10
C VAL A 174 -1.53 18.18 0.93
N SER A 175 -0.23 17.89 0.96
CA SER A 175 0.35 16.74 1.65
C SER A 175 0.57 17.03 3.13
N SER A 176 0.41 16.01 3.98
CA SER A 176 0.75 16.16 5.39
C SER A 176 2.27 16.23 5.61
N PRO A 177 2.75 16.89 6.67
CA PRO A 177 4.17 16.87 7.03
C PRO A 177 4.73 15.44 7.16
N THR A 178 3.95 14.52 7.72
CA THR A 178 4.32 13.10 7.86
C THR A 178 4.55 12.42 6.51
N GLU A 179 3.68 12.64 5.53
CA GLU A 179 3.81 12.05 4.19
C GLU A 179 5.02 12.61 3.44
N LEU A 180 5.24 13.92 3.53
CA LEU A 180 6.40 14.59 2.94
C LEU A 180 7.72 14.00 3.45
N VAL A 181 7.87 13.89 4.78
CA VAL A 181 9.07 13.30 5.41
C VAL A 181 9.28 11.85 4.99
N LYS A 182 8.25 11.03 5.07
CA LYS A 182 8.34 9.61 4.70
C LYS A 182 8.69 9.42 3.24
N THR A 183 8.15 10.25 2.37
CA THR A 183 8.42 10.20 0.93
C THR A 183 9.86 10.61 0.63
N ALA A 184 10.33 11.73 1.18
CA ALA A 184 11.71 12.17 1.01
C ALA A 184 12.71 11.13 1.53
N PHE A 185 12.43 10.55 2.70
CA PHE A 185 13.24 9.48 3.27
C PHE A 185 13.25 8.23 2.37
N LYS A 186 12.09 7.77 1.89
CA LYS A 186 11.95 6.60 0.99
C LYS A 186 12.70 6.81 -0.33
N MET A 187 12.69 8.03 -0.86
CA MET A 187 13.41 8.40 -2.09
C MET A 187 14.92 8.57 -1.88
N GLY A 188 15.41 8.47 -0.64
CA GLY A 188 16.82 8.60 -0.31
C GLY A 188 17.35 10.03 -0.34
N HIS A 189 16.48 11.05 -0.21
CA HIS A 189 16.92 12.43 -0.06
C HIS A 189 17.82 12.57 1.17
N ARG A 190 18.76 13.50 1.11
CA ARG A 190 19.70 13.76 2.21
C ARG A 190 19.14 14.73 3.23
N ALA A 191 18.28 15.65 2.83
CA ALA A 191 17.59 16.55 3.73
C ALA A 191 16.29 17.09 3.11
N MET A 192 15.40 17.57 3.98
CA MET A 192 14.17 18.27 3.62
C MET A 192 13.93 19.42 4.60
N ALA A 193 13.62 20.61 4.09
CA ALA A 193 13.19 21.76 4.88
C ALA A 193 11.67 21.93 4.73
N LEU A 194 10.95 21.97 5.86
CA LEU A 194 9.54 22.37 5.86
C LEU A 194 9.46 23.88 6.02
N THR A 195 8.83 24.54 5.03
CA THR A 195 8.79 26.01 4.92
C THR A 195 7.36 26.52 4.81
N ASP A 196 6.46 26.04 5.68
CA ASP A 196 5.07 26.47 5.70
C ASP A 196 4.94 27.98 5.92
N HIS A 197 3.97 28.60 5.24
CA HIS A 197 3.75 30.04 5.32
C HIS A 197 3.31 30.46 6.73
N MET A 198 4.05 31.39 7.30
CA MET A 198 3.73 32.11 8.54
C MET A 198 3.37 31.23 9.75
N CYS A 199 3.72 29.93 9.74
CA CYS A 199 3.41 29.04 10.83
C CYS A 199 4.52 28.01 11.10
N LEU A 200 4.58 27.51 12.33
CA LEU A 200 5.48 26.43 12.77
C LEU A 200 4.69 25.16 13.19
N GLN A 201 3.42 25.08 12.87
CA GLN A 201 2.55 24.01 13.35
C GLN A 201 2.98 22.62 12.82
N GLY A 202 3.54 22.57 11.60
CA GLY A 202 4.05 21.34 10.98
C GLY A 202 5.32 20.80 11.63
N PHE A 203 6.04 21.59 12.43
CA PHE A 203 7.34 21.19 12.97
C PHE A 203 7.26 19.94 13.84
N HIS A 204 6.30 19.88 14.76
CA HIS A 204 6.15 18.73 15.65
C HIS A 204 5.84 17.44 14.87
N GLU A 205 4.91 17.50 13.94
CA GLU A 205 4.53 16.34 13.09
C GLU A 205 5.71 15.87 12.23
N THR A 206 6.44 16.83 11.64
CA THR A 206 7.67 16.58 10.85
C THR A 206 8.73 15.87 11.69
N GLN A 207 8.98 16.36 12.90
CA GLN A 207 9.97 15.79 13.81
C GLN A 207 9.58 14.37 14.24
N MET A 208 8.31 14.13 14.55
CA MET A 208 7.83 12.79 14.94
C MET A 208 7.92 11.80 13.76
N ALA A 209 7.62 12.25 12.54
CA ALA A 209 7.77 11.42 11.33
C ALA A 209 9.25 11.07 11.09
N TYR A 210 10.16 12.03 11.21
CA TYR A 210 11.60 11.83 11.12
C TYR A 210 12.09 10.78 12.13
N LEU A 211 11.74 10.95 13.41
CA LEU A 211 12.10 9.99 14.46
C LEU A 211 11.55 8.59 14.16
N GLY A 212 10.35 8.51 13.60
CA GLY A 212 9.75 7.26 13.15
C GLY A 212 10.57 6.59 12.05
N CYS A 213 11.02 7.34 11.05
CA CYS A 213 11.87 6.85 9.97
C CYS A 213 13.24 6.39 10.48
N MET A 214 13.83 7.10 11.44
CA MET A 214 15.15 6.80 12.00
C MET A 214 15.13 5.68 13.05
N LYS A 215 13.98 5.35 13.63
CA LYS A 215 13.84 4.33 14.69
C LYS A 215 14.45 2.98 14.34
N PRO A 216 14.28 2.39 13.13
CA PRO A 216 14.86 1.10 12.76
C PRO A 216 16.39 1.10 12.70
N PHE A 217 17.01 2.29 12.69
CA PHE A 217 18.46 2.47 12.55
C PHE A 217 19.13 2.95 13.86
N LYS A 218 18.36 3.04 14.97
CA LYS A 218 18.86 3.59 16.23
C LYS A 218 20.12 2.91 16.74
N ASP A 219 20.14 1.57 16.63
CA ASP A 219 21.20 0.71 17.15
C ASP A 219 22.12 0.16 16.03
N LYS A 220 22.02 0.70 14.81
CA LYS A 220 22.88 0.32 13.70
C LYS A 220 24.09 1.24 13.61
N GLU A 221 25.24 0.67 13.20
CA GLU A 221 26.48 1.44 12.95
C GLU A 221 26.28 2.40 11.77
N GLU A 222 25.63 1.94 10.71
CA GLU A 222 25.29 2.76 9.54
C GLU A 222 23.87 3.32 9.66
N LYS A 223 23.77 4.63 9.65
CA LYS A 223 22.51 5.36 9.67
C LYS A 223 22.32 6.11 8.37
N PRO A 224 21.08 6.18 7.86
CA PRO A 224 20.78 7.03 6.72
C PRO A 224 21.19 8.49 6.97
N ASP A 225 21.87 9.11 6.01
CA ASP A 225 22.20 10.54 6.05
C ASP A 225 20.98 11.36 5.64
N PHE A 226 19.96 11.40 6.51
CA PHE A 226 18.74 12.17 6.29
C PHE A 226 18.52 13.14 7.43
N LYS A 227 18.19 14.40 7.10
CA LYS A 227 18.00 15.49 8.08
C LYS A 227 16.72 16.27 7.76
N ILE A 228 16.10 16.79 8.82
CA ILE A 228 15.06 17.81 8.74
C ILE A 228 15.69 19.15 9.07
N ILE A 229 15.37 20.17 8.29
CA ILE A 229 15.83 21.55 8.40
C ILE A 229 14.63 22.43 8.71
#